data_6b533cb9dbb76ad9b125d08991f574a3
#
_entry.id   6b533cb9dbb76ad9b125d08991f574a3
#
_cell.length_a   1.000
_cell.length_b   1.000
_cell.length_c   1.000
_cell.angle_alpha   90.00
_cell.angle_beta   90.00
_cell.angle_gamma   90.00
#
_symmetry.space_group_name_H-M   'P 1'
#
loop_
_entity.id
_entity.type
_entity.pdbx_description
1 polymer ?
#
loop_
_entity_poly.entity_id
_entity_poly.type
_entity_poly.pdbx_seq_one_letter_code
_entity_poly.pdbx_strand_id
1 'polypeptide(L)'
;MAKYTLLKKEGNARRGTFETVHGTVQTPAFMNVATAAAIKGGLSTEDLEHIGCQVMLCNTYHLHVRPGDDLVADMGGLHRFTDWKRPILTDSGGFQVFSLAKLNQIKEEGVTFHSHVNGKKIFMGPEESMQIQSHLASTIAMAFDECVENPATYNYAKQSCARTLRWLERCKAEMERLNALPDTINKNQLLFGINQGCTYDDLRVWHMQEIAKLDCDGYAIGGLAVGEPAEDMYRIISAVEPYMPADKPRYLMGVGTPGNILEGVSRGVDLFDCVMPSRNARHGHLFTKDGIINLNNAKYARDDKPIDPKCDCPVCRRYSRGYIRHLLKAGEMLGMRLAVMHNLYFYNNLMAEIRQALDNGSFAQYKSEYCVKLDTR
;
A
#
# COMPACT_ATOMS: atom_id res chain seq x y z
N MET A 1 -22.48 -4.13 2.16
CA MET A 1 -21.67 -3.68 3.31
C MET A 1 -20.36 -4.43 3.28
N ALA A 2 -19.26 -3.75 3.53
CA ALA A 2 -17.97 -4.42 3.64
C ALA A 2 -17.95 -5.34 4.88
N LYS A 3 -17.30 -6.48 4.76
CA LYS A 3 -17.20 -7.42 5.87
C LYS A 3 -15.83 -8.07 5.88
N TYR A 4 -15.13 -7.95 7.00
CA TYR A 4 -13.94 -8.74 7.26
C TYR A 4 -14.35 -10.01 8.03
N THR A 5 -13.93 -11.17 7.54
CA THR A 5 -14.17 -12.45 8.17
C THR A 5 -12.84 -13.11 8.48
N LEU A 6 -12.52 -13.26 9.76
CA LEU A 6 -11.37 -14.02 10.22
C LEU A 6 -11.64 -15.51 10.06
N LEU A 7 -10.82 -16.20 9.26
CA LEU A 7 -10.97 -17.63 8.98
C LEU A 7 -10.08 -18.47 9.90
N LYS A 8 -8.82 -18.02 10.14
CA LYS A 8 -7.85 -18.74 10.96
C LYS A 8 -6.83 -17.80 11.59
N LYS A 9 -6.27 -18.20 12.73
CA LYS A 9 -5.14 -17.52 13.41
C LYS A 9 -4.03 -18.53 13.69
N GLU A 10 -2.77 -18.05 13.58
CA GLU A 10 -1.59 -18.73 14.10
C GLU A 10 -0.75 -17.70 14.88
N GLY A 11 -0.80 -17.76 16.21
CA GLY A 11 -0.37 -16.65 17.06
C GLY A 11 -1.20 -15.39 16.78
N ASN A 12 -0.55 -14.28 16.45
CA ASN A 12 -1.25 -13.06 16.03
C ASN A 12 -1.48 -13.01 14.51
N ALA A 13 -0.83 -13.86 13.72
CA ALA A 13 -1.03 -13.91 12.28
C ALA A 13 -2.47 -14.30 11.93
N ARG A 14 -3.05 -13.58 10.97
CA ARG A 14 -4.46 -13.65 10.61
C ARG A 14 -4.64 -14.12 9.18
N ARG A 15 -5.48 -15.11 8.96
CA ARG A 15 -5.99 -15.52 7.65
C ARG A 15 -7.46 -15.10 7.57
N GLY A 16 -7.82 -14.27 6.61
CA GLY A 16 -9.21 -13.79 6.51
C GLY A 16 -9.64 -13.52 5.07
N THR A 17 -10.88 -13.05 4.96
CA THR A 17 -11.46 -12.52 3.73
C THR A 17 -12.03 -11.13 3.99
N PHE A 18 -11.86 -10.23 3.04
CA PHE A 18 -12.44 -8.89 3.11
C PHE A 18 -13.35 -8.67 1.89
N GLU A 19 -14.65 -8.66 2.15
CA GLU A 19 -15.68 -8.48 1.12
C GLU A 19 -15.88 -6.99 0.84
N THR A 20 -15.90 -6.62 -0.44
CA THR A 20 -16.15 -5.25 -0.90
C THR A 20 -17.12 -5.27 -2.08
N VAL A 21 -17.58 -4.08 -2.49
CA VAL A 21 -18.46 -3.93 -3.68
C VAL A 21 -17.76 -4.31 -5.00
N HIS A 22 -16.42 -4.38 -5.01
CA HIS A 22 -15.63 -4.76 -6.17
C HIS A 22 -14.97 -6.14 -6.04
N GLY A 23 -15.49 -6.98 -5.16
CA GLY A 23 -15.03 -8.34 -4.94
C GLY A 23 -14.38 -8.58 -3.59
N THR A 24 -13.97 -9.82 -3.37
CA THR A 24 -13.40 -10.30 -2.11
C THR A 24 -11.88 -10.34 -2.17
N VAL A 25 -11.23 -9.74 -1.17
CA VAL A 25 -9.78 -9.81 -0.97
C VAL A 25 -9.46 -10.94 -0.01
N GLN A 26 -8.58 -11.84 -0.42
CA GLN A 26 -8.00 -12.87 0.43
C GLN A 26 -6.84 -12.28 1.22
N THR A 27 -6.92 -12.25 2.55
CA THR A 27 -5.87 -11.70 3.39
C THR A 27 -5.01 -12.78 4.07
N PRO A 28 -3.71 -12.52 4.30
CA PRO A 28 -2.95 -11.31 3.98
C PRO A 28 -2.81 -11.06 2.49
N ALA A 29 -2.72 -9.77 2.08
CA ALA A 29 -2.58 -9.36 0.69
C ALA A 29 -1.60 -8.19 0.51
N PHE A 30 -0.94 -8.15 -0.66
CA PHE A 30 -0.11 -7.03 -1.08
C PHE A 30 -0.84 -6.22 -2.15
N MET A 31 -0.95 -4.92 -1.95
CA MET A 31 -1.58 -3.99 -2.88
C MET A 31 -0.55 -3.42 -3.84
N ASN A 32 -0.74 -3.67 -5.13
CA ASN A 32 0.22 -3.23 -6.15
C ASN A 32 0.05 -1.73 -6.44
N VAL A 33 1.14 -0.95 -6.29
CA VAL A 33 1.09 0.51 -6.35
C VAL A 33 1.07 1.01 -7.79
N ALA A 34 -0.08 1.55 -8.18
CA ALA A 34 -0.37 2.17 -9.48
C ALA A 34 -0.53 3.69 -9.30
N THR A 35 0.53 4.39 -8.97
CA THR A 35 0.57 5.80 -8.53
C THR A 35 -0.40 6.72 -9.28
N ALA A 36 -0.37 6.69 -10.61
CA ALA A 36 -1.24 7.51 -11.47
C ALA A 36 -2.15 6.60 -12.31
N ALA A 37 -2.90 5.73 -11.63
CA ALA A 37 -3.79 4.73 -12.23
C ALA A 37 -3.07 3.72 -13.17
N ALA A 38 -1.74 3.60 -13.03
CA ALA A 38 -0.92 2.68 -13.80
C ALA A 38 0.34 2.27 -13.04
N ILE A 39 0.77 1.03 -13.21
CA ILE A 39 2.04 0.54 -12.66
C ILE A 39 3.21 1.15 -13.44
N LYS A 40 4.13 1.82 -12.74
CA LYS A 40 5.39 2.28 -13.36
C LYS A 40 6.22 1.09 -13.82
N GLY A 41 6.30 0.88 -15.12
CA GLY A 41 6.92 -0.27 -15.77
C GLY A 41 6.06 -0.84 -16.89
N GLY A 42 4.91 -0.20 -17.19
CA GLY A 42 4.11 -0.50 -18.36
C GLY A 42 3.32 -1.81 -18.28
N LEU A 43 2.81 -2.15 -17.08
CA LEU A 43 1.87 -3.26 -16.93
C LEU A 43 0.44 -2.76 -17.13
N SER A 44 -0.32 -3.51 -17.95
CA SER A 44 -1.76 -3.31 -18.10
C SER A 44 -2.54 -3.92 -16.93
N THR A 45 -3.83 -3.63 -16.84
CA THR A 45 -4.74 -4.27 -15.88
C THR A 45 -4.85 -5.78 -16.12
N GLU A 46 -4.81 -6.23 -17.39
CA GLU A 46 -4.75 -7.63 -17.75
C GLU A 46 -3.46 -8.31 -17.22
N ASP A 47 -2.29 -7.64 -17.34
CA ASP A 47 -1.06 -8.13 -16.72
C ASP A 47 -1.21 -8.29 -15.20
N LEU A 48 -1.86 -7.31 -14.54
CA LEU A 48 -2.09 -7.37 -13.09
C LEU A 48 -3.01 -8.53 -12.69
N GLU A 49 -4.02 -8.82 -13.48
CA GLU A 49 -4.89 -9.99 -13.26
C GLU A 49 -4.11 -11.29 -13.37
N HIS A 50 -3.28 -11.43 -14.42
CA HIS A 50 -2.45 -12.61 -14.66
C HIS A 50 -1.41 -12.86 -13.56
N ILE A 51 -0.90 -11.80 -12.92
CA ILE A 51 0.05 -11.95 -11.81
C ILE A 51 -0.62 -12.02 -10.43
N GLY A 52 -1.94 -12.15 -10.39
CA GLY A 52 -2.67 -12.39 -9.14
C GLY A 52 -2.83 -11.16 -8.25
N CYS A 53 -2.77 -9.94 -8.80
CA CYS A 53 -3.07 -8.72 -8.07
C CYS A 53 -4.52 -8.73 -7.60
N GLN A 54 -4.75 -8.53 -6.31
CA GLN A 54 -6.09 -8.48 -5.73
C GLN A 54 -6.59 -7.05 -5.52
N VAL A 55 -5.69 -6.14 -5.18
CA VAL A 55 -6.00 -4.73 -4.90
C VAL A 55 -4.97 -3.86 -5.60
N MET A 56 -5.44 -2.87 -6.35
CA MET A 56 -4.61 -1.81 -6.91
C MET A 56 -4.63 -0.60 -5.98
N LEU A 57 -3.46 0.00 -5.69
CA LEU A 57 -3.38 1.24 -4.91
C LEU A 57 -3.06 2.40 -5.84
N CYS A 58 -3.87 3.46 -5.80
CA CYS A 58 -3.68 4.70 -6.55
C CYS A 58 -3.44 5.89 -5.61
N ASN A 59 -2.67 6.88 -6.06
CA ASN A 59 -2.35 8.03 -5.23
C ASN A 59 -3.26 9.22 -5.54
N THR A 60 -4.03 9.64 -4.55
CA THR A 60 -4.99 10.74 -4.61
C THR A 60 -4.37 12.04 -5.08
N TYR A 61 -3.25 12.46 -4.47
CA TYR A 61 -2.55 13.68 -4.86
C TYR A 61 -2.11 13.68 -6.33
N HIS A 62 -1.52 12.57 -6.78
CA HIS A 62 -1.03 12.48 -8.16
C HIS A 62 -2.17 12.57 -9.18
N LEU A 63 -3.28 11.91 -8.90
CA LEU A 63 -4.45 11.90 -9.79
C LEU A 63 -5.21 13.23 -9.76
N HIS A 64 -5.28 13.91 -8.59
CA HIS A 64 -5.83 15.26 -8.48
C HIS A 64 -5.03 16.27 -9.31
N VAL A 65 -3.70 16.21 -9.24
CA VAL A 65 -2.84 17.13 -10.00
C VAL A 65 -2.85 16.81 -11.50
N ARG A 66 -2.91 15.52 -11.86
CA ARG A 66 -2.93 15.04 -13.24
C ARG A 66 -3.51 13.62 -13.33
N PRO A 67 -4.58 13.39 -14.08
CA PRO A 67 -5.22 14.30 -15.06
C PRO A 67 -6.19 15.32 -14.43
N GLY A 68 -6.52 15.21 -13.15
CA GLY A 68 -7.60 15.86 -12.42
C GLY A 68 -8.67 14.85 -12.03
N ASP A 69 -9.12 14.89 -10.79
CA ASP A 69 -10.15 14.00 -10.27
C ASP A 69 -11.52 14.24 -10.94
N ASP A 70 -11.82 15.49 -11.33
CA ASP A 70 -13.02 15.83 -12.12
C ASP A 70 -13.06 15.05 -13.44
N LEU A 71 -11.95 15.01 -14.18
CA LEU A 71 -11.87 14.23 -15.41
C LEU A 71 -12.10 12.74 -15.15
N VAL A 72 -11.52 12.21 -14.08
CA VAL A 72 -11.71 10.79 -13.72
C VAL A 72 -13.16 10.51 -13.35
N ALA A 73 -13.82 11.46 -12.65
CA ALA A 73 -15.26 11.37 -12.36
C ALA A 73 -16.11 11.37 -13.63
N ASP A 74 -15.86 12.29 -14.57
CA ASP A 74 -16.54 12.35 -15.88
C ASP A 74 -16.40 11.05 -16.68
N MET A 75 -15.26 10.36 -16.50
CA MET A 75 -14.99 9.04 -17.09
C MET A 75 -15.60 7.86 -16.32
N GLY A 76 -16.32 8.13 -15.21
CA GLY A 76 -17.02 7.13 -14.41
C GLY A 76 -16.20 6.49 -13.30
N GLY A 77 -15.19 7.21 -12.81
CA GLY A 77 -14.29 6.78 -11.73
C GLY A 77 -13.14 5.86 -12.18
N LEU A 78 -12.22 5.56 -11.26
CA LEU A 78 -10.99 4.82 -11.55
C LEU A 78 -11.26 3.44 -12.15
N HIS A 79 -12.26 2.70 -11.68
CA HIS A 79 -12.56 1.36 -12.18
C HIS A 79 -12.90 1.38 -13.66
N ARG A 80 -13.73 2.34 -14.11
CA ARG A 80 -14.07 2.49 -15.53
C ARG A 80 -12.91 3.10 -16.32
N PHE A 81 -12.23 4.07 -15.75
CA PHE A 81 -11.10 4.76 -16.38
C PHE A 81 -9.93 3.84 -16.71
N THR A 82 -9.68 2.83 -15.86
CA THR A 82 -8.55 1.87 -16.00
C THR A 82 -8.96 0.50 -16.51
N ASP A 83 -10.27 0.24 -16.63
CA ASP A 83 -10.84 -1.09 -16.87
C ASP A 83 -10.43 -2.15 -15.84
N TRP A 84 -10.26 -1.73 -14.56
CA TRP A 84 -9.95 -2.62 -13.45
C TRP A 84 -11.22 -3.03 -12.71
N LYS A 85 -11.43 -4.34 -12.49
CA LYS A 85 -12.68 -4.87 -11.92
C LYS A 85 -12.59 -5.22 -10.44
N ARG A 86 -11.38 -5.28 -9.89
CA ARG A 86 -11.13 -5.65 -8.49
C ARG A 86 -10.97 -4.39 -7.62
N PRO A 87 -10.90 -4.53 -6.28
CA PRO A 87 -10.77 -3.38 -5.40
C PRO A 87 -9.62 -2.43 -5.74
N ILE A 88 -9.87 -1.13 -5.57
CA ILE A 88 -8.88 -0.06 -5.62
C ILE A 88 -8.88 0.64 -4.26
N LEU A 89 -7.68 0.82 -3.68
CA LEU A 89 -7.47 1.72 -2.56
C LEU A 89 -6.86 3.03 -3.06
N THR A 90 -7.39 4.17 -2.60
CA THR A 90 -6.73 5.47 -2.77
C THR A 90 -6.13 5.92 -1.46
N ASP A 91 -4.87 6.37 -1.48
CA ASP A 91 -4.25 7.00 -0.31
C ASP A 91 -4.91 8.35 0.02
N SER A 92 -4.58 8.92 1.18
CA SER A 92 -5.15 10.21 1.61
C SER A 92 -4.62 11.42 0.81
N GLY A 93 -3.49 11.27 0.11
CA GLY A 93 -2.70 12.36 -0.43
C GLY A 93 -1.79 13.04 0.59
N GLY A 94 -1.98 12.80 1.88
CA GLY A 94 -1.25 13.45 2.98
C GLY A 94 0.26 13.26 2.90
N PHE A 95 0.74 12.01 2.79
CA PHE A 95 2.16 11.72 2.71
C PHE A 95 2.88 12.49 1.57
N GLN A 96 2.27 12.56 0.38
CA GLN A 96 2.84 13.27 -0.77
C GLN A 96 2.89 14.77 -0.51
N VAL A 97 1.88 15.32 0.13
CA VAL A 97 1.83 16.73 0.56
C VAL A 97 2.98 17.02 1.52
N PHE A 98 3.24 16.16 2.50
CA PHE A 98 4.31 16.34 3.48
C PHE A 98 5.70 16.08 2.91
N SER A 99 5.86 15.09 2.02
CA SER A 99 7.16 14.68 1.48
C SER A 99 7.65 15.51 0.28
N LEU A 100 6.72 16.04 -0.55
CA LEU A 100 7.07 16.72 -1.79
C LEU A 100 7.05 18.25 -1.66
N ALA A 101 6.42 18.82 -0.65
CA ALA A 101 6.25 20.24 -0.51
C ALA A 101 7.22 20.84 0.52
N LYS A 102 8.21 21.59 0.04
CA LYS A 102 9.24 22.23 0.88
C LYS A 102 8.73 23.36 1.81
N LEU A 103 7.49 23.83 1.65
CA LEU A 103 6.89 24.94 2.40
C LEU A 103 5.42 24.62 2.68
N ASN A 104 5.18 23.81 3.70
CA ASN A 104 3.83 23.49 4.13
C ASN A 104 3.44 24.37 5.31
N GLN A 105 2.28 24.99 5.20
CA GLN A 105 1.60 25.55 6.37
C GLN A 105 0.53 24.56 6.81
N ILE A 106 0.84 23.79 7.85
CA ILE A 106 -0.11 22.87 8.47
C ILE A 106 -0.94 23.66 9.46
N LYS A 107 -2.25 23.65 9.27
CA LYS A 107 -3.24 24.27 10.16
C LYS A 107 -4.29 23.25 10.55
N GLU A 108 -5.20 23.65 11.44
CA GLU A 108 -6.33 22.78 11.82
C GLU A 108 -7.27 22.50 10.65
N GLU A 109 -7.42 23.46 9.76
CA GLU A 109 -8.29 23.34 8.58
C GLU A 109 -7.73 22.35 7.55
N GLY A 110 -6.41 22.28 7.40
CA GLY A 110 -5.73 21.48 6.41
C GLY A 110 -4.33 22.01 6.08
N VAL A 111 -3.82 21.66 4.92
CA VAL A 111 -2.46 21.97 4.48
C VAL A 111 -2.49 22.75 3.16
N THR A 112 -1.72 23.84 3.13
CA THR A 112 -1.50 24.61 1.90
C THR A 112 -0.10 24.37 1.36
N PHE A 113 0.01 24.01 0.10
CA PHE A 113 1.28 23.70 -0.56
C PHE A 113 1.28 24.08 -2.04
N HIS A 114 2.40 23.88 -2.72
CA HIS A 114 2.52 24.16 -4.17
C HIS A 114 2.71 22.84 -4.93
N SER A 115 1.94 22.66 -6.01
CA SER A 115 2.08 21.52 -6.91
C SER A 115 3.49 21.43 -7.49
N HIS A 116 4.10 20.27 -7.39
CA HIS A 116 5.41 19.98 -7.99
C HIS A 116 5.38 19.93 -9.53
N VAL A 117 4.18 19.86 -10.14
CA VAL A 117 4.00 19.76 -11.60
C VAL A 117 3.93 21.14 -12.26
N ASN A 118 3.17 22.07 -11.68
CA ASN A 118 2.87 23.36 -12.29
C ASN A 118 2.99 24.57 -11.34
N GLY A 119 3.45 24.35 -10.11
CA GLY A 119 3.63 25.40 -9.11
C GLY A 119 2.34 26.03 -8.57
N LYS A 120 1.15 25.58 -8.98
CA LYS A 120 -0.11 26.11 -8.45
C LYS A 120 -0.23 25.85 -6.96
N LYS A 121 -0.77 26.85 -6.25
CA LYS A 121 -1.11 26.72 -4.84
C LYS A 121 -2.34 25.81 -4.70
N ILE A 122 -2.22 24.79 -3.86
CA ILE A 122 -3.27 23.81 -3.57
C ILE A 122 -3.53 23.85 -2.06
N PHE A 123 -4.81 23.83 -1.67
CA PHE A 123 -5.24 23.53 -0.32
C PHE A 123 -5.81 22.12 -0.30
N MET A 124 -5.47 21.35 0.72
CA MET A 124 -6.00 20.00 0.95
C MET A 124 -6.22 19.82 2.45
N GLY A 125 -7.43 19.52 2.81
CA GLY A 125 -7.86 19.14 4.13
C GLY A 125 -8.66 17.84 4.11
N PRO A 126 -9.26 17.46 5.23
CA PRO A 126 -10.09 16.26 5.32
C PRO A 126 -11.21 16.23 4.27
N GLU A 127 -11.96 17.29 4.15
CA GLU A 127 -13.10 17.36 3.24
C GLU A 127 -12.64 17.30 1.77
N GLU A 128 -11.61 18.08 1.39
CA GLU A 128 -11.08 18.06 0.02
C GLU A 128 -10.52 16.70 -0.35
N SER A 129 -9.79 16.04 0.57
CA SER A 129 -9.29 14.69 0.34
C SER A 129 -10.43 13.69 0.10
N MET A 130 -11.50 13.75 0.89
CA MET A 130 -12.66 12.88 0.71
C MET A 130 -13.40 13.17 -0.60
N GLN A 131 -13.57 14.45 -0.97
CA GLN A 131 -14.20 14.84 -2.24
C GLN A 131 -13.42 14.32 -3.44
N ILE A 132 -12.09 14.49 -3.44
CA ILE A 132 -11.22 13.97 -4.49
C ILE A 132 -11.35 12.43 -4.58
N GLN A 133 -11.30 11.71 -3.45
CA GLN A 133 -11.40 10.26 -3.44
C GLN A 133 -12.81 9.77 -3.85
N SER A 134 -13.86 10.55 -3.57
CA SER A 134 -15.22 10.29 -4.05
C SER A 134 -15.32 10.43 -5.58
N HIS A 135 -14.69 11.46 -6.18
CA HIS A 135 -14.57 11.62 -7.64
C HIS A 135 -13.79 10.46 -8.27
N LEU A 136 -12.70 10.03 -7.63
CA LEU A 136 -11.93 8.86 -8.05
C LEU A 136 -12.73 7.54 -7.91
N ALA A 137 -13.76 7.52 -7.07
CA ALA A 137 -14.66 6.41 -6.83
C ALA A 137 -13.96 5.09 -6.47
N SER A 138 -12.88 5.18 -5.69
CA SER A 138 -12.15 4.00 -5.20
C SER A 138 -13.04 3.12 -4.32
N THR A 139 -12.64 1.86 -4.11
CA THR A 139 -13.32 0.96 -3.19
C THR A 139 -13.07 1.36 -1.74
N ILE A 140 -11.81 1.73 -1.44
CA ILE A 140 -11.33 2.10 -0.11
C ILE A 140 -10.64 3.45 -0.21
N ALA A 141 -11.08 4.40 0.59
CA ALA A 141 -10.46 5.70 0.78
C ALA A 141 -9.72 5.74 2.12
N MET A 142 -8.51 6.31 2.13
CA MET A 142 -7.77 6.57 3.35
C MET A 142 -8.15 7.93 3.93
N ALA A 143 -8.32 8.00 5.24
CA ALA A 143 -8.54 9.28 5.91
C ALA A 143 -7.32 10.21 5.75
N PHE A 144 -7.58 11.52 5.65
CA PHE A 144 -6.50 12.50 5.60
C PHE A 144 -5.80 12.59 6.95
N ASP A 145 -4.47 12.48 6.96
CA ASP A 145 -3.65 12.37 8.15
C ASP A 145 -2.40 13.25 8.07
N GLU A 146 -1.78 13.52 9.20
CA GLU A 146 -0.47 14.16 9.27
C GLU A 146 0.62 13.12 9.57
N CYS A 147 1.41 12.81 8.56
CA CYS A 147 2.59 11.96 8.71
C CYS A 147 3.78 12.81 9.14
N VAL A 148 4.20 12.70 10.39
CA VAL A 148 5.35 13.44 10.91
C VAL A 148 6.66 12.78 10.50
N GLU A 149 7.71 13.60 10.37
CA GLU A 149 9.08 13.11 10.13
C GLU A 149 9.59 12.31 11.34
N ASN A 150 10.46 11.36 11.07
CA ASN A 150 11.16 10.62 12.11
C ASN A 150 12.66 10.99 12.10
N PRO A 151 13.24 11.43 13.23
CA PRO A 151 12.63 11.62 14.55
C PRO A 151 11.80 12.92 14.68
N ALA A 152 10.71 12.86 15.44
CA ALA A 152 9.94 14.04 15.85
C ALA A 152 9.99 14.20 17.37
N THR A 153 9.82 15.42 17.88
CA THR A 153 9.68 15.63 19.34
C THR A 153 8.36 15.05 19.83
N TYR A 154 8.35 14.56 21.07
CA TYR A 154 7.14 14.00 21.68
C TYR A 154 5.95 14.96 21.66
N ASN A 155 6.17 16.24 21.99
CA ASN A 155 5.11 17.24 21.99
C ASN A 155 4.52 17.48 20.60
N TYR A 156 5.35 17.52 19.57
CA TYR A 156 4.88 17.67 18.20
C TYR A 156 4.12 16.43 17.75
N ALA A 157 4.65 15.23 17.98
CA ALA A 157 3.98 13.96 17.66
C ALA A 157 2.61 13.86 18.34
N LYS A 158 2.49 14.29 19.62
CA LYS A 158 1.23 14.33 20.37
C LYS A 158 0.22 15.28 19.73
N GLN A 159 0.65 16.49 19.34
CA GLN A 159 -0.23 17.47 18.67
C GLN A 159 -0.69 16.97 17.30
N SER A 160 0.20 16.35 16.55
CA SER A 160 -0.10 15.76 15.24
C SER A 160 -1.10 14.61 15.36
N CYS A 161 -0.94 13.71 16.33
CA CYS A 161 -1.91 12.65 16.61
C CYS A 161 -3.31 13.22 16.92
N ALA A 162 -3.38 14.21 17.80
CA ALA A 162 -4.65 14.84 18.18
C ALA A 162 -5.31 15.54 16.97
N ARG A 163 -4.51 16.14 16.09
CA ARG A 163 -5.00 16.73 14.82
C ARG A 163 -5.50 15.65 13.86
N THR A 164 -4.75 14.59 13.66
CA THR A 164 -5.13 13.46 12.81
C THR A 164 -6.43 12.81 13.29
N LEU A 165 -6.66 12.72 14.61
CA LEU A 165 -7.93 12.22 15.15
C LEU A 165 -9.10 13.13 14.74
N ARG A 166 -8.99 14.45 14.95
CA ARG A 166 -10.05 15.40 14.54
C ARG A 166 -10.26 15.42 13.03
N TRP A 167 -9.19 15.26 12.26
CA TRP A 167 -9.28 15.12 10.80
C TRP A 167 -10.01 13.84 10.38
N LEU A 168 -9.81 12.73 11.10
CA LEU A 168 -10.55 11.50 10.84
C LEU A 168 -12.05 11.66 11.10
N GLU A 169 -12.45 12.36 12.17
CA GLU A 169 -13.85 12.70 12.44
C GLU A 169 -14.48 13.48 11.29
N ARG A 170 -13.77 14.48 10.77
CA ARG A 170 -14.18 15.28 9.60
C ARG A 170 -14.24 14.43 8.32
N CYS A 171 -13.24 13.60 8.06
CA CYS A 171 -13.24 12.67 6.93
C CYS A 171 -14.46 11.75 6.96
N LYS A 172 -14.80 11.21 8.14
CA LYS A 172 -15.95 10.32 8.30
C LYS A 172 -17.27 11.04 8.01
N ALA A 173 -17.45 12.21 8.58
CA ALA A 173 -18.66 13.02 8.34
C ALA A 173 -18.81 13.37 6.85
N GLU A 174 -17.72 13.78 6.20
CA GLU A 174 -17.74 14.12 4.77
C GLU A 174 -17.97 12.88 3.89
N MET A 175 -17.37 11.73 4.22
CA MET A 175 -17.61 10.48 3.50
C MET A 175 -19.09 10.06 3.58
N GLU A 176 -19.69 10.14 4.76
CA GLU A 176 -21.12 9.85 4.95
C GLU A 176 -22.00 10.78 4.11
N ARG A 177 -21.68 12.08 4.11
CA ARG A 177 -22.38 13.07 3.30
C ARG A 177 -22.27 12.78 1.81
N LEU A 178 -21.04 12.50 1.31
CA LEU A 178 -20.78 12.20 -0.09
C LEU A 178 -21.47 10.91 -0.54
N ASN A 179 -21.39 9.84 0.24
CA ASN A 179 -22.04 8.56 -0.08
C ASN A 179 -23.57 8.67 -0.13
N ALA A 180 -24.17 9.66 0.52
CA ALA A 180 -25.63 9.93 0.47
C ALA A 180 -26.07 10.73 -0.75
N LEU A 181 -25.16 11.37 -1.50
CA LEU A 181 -25.51 12.18 -2.67
C LEU A 181 -26.03 11.31 -3.81
N PRO A 182 -27.02 11.79 -4.62
CA PRO A 182 -27.60 11.02 -5.71
C PRO A 182 -26.56 10.69 -6.81
N ASP A 183 -25.64 11.61 -7.08
CA ASP A 183 -24.71 11.56 -8.21
C ASP A 183 -23.35 10.92 -7.84
N THR A 184 -23.16 10.47 -6.61
CA THR A 184 -21.94 9.78 -6.19
C THR A 184 -21.79 8.46 -6.94
N ILE A 185 -20.62 8.28 -7.60
CA ILE A 185 -20.33 7.12 -8.44
C ILE A 185 -20.28 5.84 -7.59
N ASN A 186 -19.53 5.85 -6.49
CA ASN A 186 -19.44 4.73 -5.55
C ASN A 186 -20.02 5.12 -4.17
N LYS A 187 -21.30 4.85 -3.96
CA LYS A 187 -22.02 5.12 -2.69
C LYS A 187 -21.63 4.18 -1.54
N ASN A 188 -20.82 3.19 -1.80
CA ASN A 188 -20.35 2.21 -0.83
C ASN A 188 -18.82 2.31 -0.65
N GLN A 189 -18.26 3.50 -0.87
CA GLN A 189 -16.84 3.74 -0.63
C GLN A 189 -16.55 3.60 0.85
N LEU A 190 -15.48 2.84 1.18
CA LEU A 190 -15.08 2.51 2.53
C LEU A 190 -14.04 3.50 3.04
N LEU A 191 -14.05 3.78 4.35
CA LEU A 191 -13.09 4.67 5.00
C LEU A 191 -12.17 3.87 5.93
N PHE A 192 -10.85 4.00 5.72
CA PHE A 192 -9.84 3.49 6.64
C PHE A 192 -9.22 4.63 7.46
N GLY A 193 -9.25 4.49 8.79
CA GLY A 193 -8.55 5.39 9.71
C GLY A 193 -7.06 5.05 9.79
N ILE A 194 -6.21 6.07 10.05
CA ILE A 194 -4.75 5.91 10.10
C ILE A 194 -4.24 6.19 11.51
N ASN A 195 -3.59 5.21 12.12
CA ASN A 195 -2.88 5.37 13.39
C ASN A 195 -1.55 6.08 13.16
N GLN A 196 -1.30 7.16 13.89
CA GLN A 196 -0.07 7.93 13.91
C GLN A 196 0.52 7.97 15.34
N GLY A 197 1.70 8.54 15.53
CA GLY A 197 2.36 8.66 16.84
C GLY A 197 3.89 8.55 16.81
N CYS A 198 4.50 8.69 15.63
CA CYS A 198 5.94 8.52 15.45
C CYS A 198 6.38 7.14 16.01
N THR A 199 7.46 7.08 16.78
CA THR A 199 7.95 5.86 17.45
C THR A 199 7.65 5.84 18.94
N TYR A 200 6.65 6.59 19.42
CA TYR A 200 6.22 6.67 20.82
C TYR A 200 5.07 5.71 21.10
N ASP A 201 5.30 4.64 21.87
CA ASP A 201 4.34 3.58 22.14
C ASP A 201 3.05 4.10 22.77
N ASP A 202 3.16 4.97 23.76
CA ASP A 202 2.02 5.54 24.47
C ASP A 202 1.13 6.39 23.56
N LEU A 203 1.71 7.20 22.67
CA LEU A 203 0.95 7.96 21.68
C LEU A 203 0.27 7.05 20.65
N ARG A 204 0.98 6.02 20.19
CA ARG A 204 0.46 5.03 19.25
C ARG A 204 -0.75 4.28 19.83
N VAL A 205 -0.61 3.81 21.07
CA VAL A 205 -1.68 3.09 21.78
C VAL A 205 -2.86 4.02 22.02
N TRP A 206 -2.63 5.21 22.59
CA TRP A 206 -3.69 6.18 22.81
C TRP A 206 -4.44 6.51 21.51
N HIS A 207 -3.71 6.84 20.46
CA HIS A 207 -4.32 7.21 19.18
C HIS A 207 -5.10 6.04 18.55
N MET A 208 -4.59 4.80 18.67
CA MET A 208 -5.33 3.63 18.18
C MET A 208 -6.65 3.43 18.93
N GLN A 209 -6.63 3.58 20.26
CA GLN A 209 -7.84 3.48 21.08
C GLN A 209 -8.86 4.55 20.71
N GLU A 210 -8.43 5.78 20.42
CA GLU A 210 -9.34 6.88 20.06
C GLU A 210 -9.95 6.68 18.66
N ILE A 211 -9.13 6.36 17.64
CA ILE A 211 -9.64 6.16 16.29
C ILE A 211 -10.52 4.91 16.17
N ALA A 212 -10.29 3.88 16.99
CA ALA A 212 -11.13 2.68 17.03
C ALA A 212 -12.57 2.97 17.45
N LYS A 213 -12.79 4.00 18.29
CA LYS A 213 -14.14 4.43 18.71
C LYS A 213 -14.98 5.01 17.55
N LEU A 214 -14.33 5.45 16.49
CA LEU A 214 -15.01 6.03 15.32
C LEU A 214 -15.58 4.96 14.38
N ASP A 215 -15.36 3.67 14.64
CA ASP A 215 -15.88 2.52 13.87
C ASP A 215 -15.71 2.69 12.35
N CYS A 216 -14.45 2.85 11.91
CA CYS A 216 -14.11 2.86 10.50
C CYS A 216 -14.20 1.46 9.88
N ASP A 217 -14.24 1.37 8.54
CA ASP A 217 -14.30 0.08 7.82
C ASP A 217 -12.99 -0.72 7.90
N GLY A 218 -11.89 -0.06 8.25
CA GLY A 218 -10.59 -0.66 8.48
C GLY A 218 -9.62 0.33 9.13
N TYR A 219 -8.45 -0.16 9.54
CA TYR A 219 -7.45 0.66 10.23
C TYR A 219 -6.06 0.41 9.67
N ALA A 220 -5.33 1.50 9.45
CA ALA A 220 -3.95 1.46 9.02
C ALA A 220 -2.99 1.93 10.12
N ILE A 221 -1.77 1.44 10.06
CA ILE A 221 -0.62 1.94 10.81
C ILE A 221 0.23 2.73 9.81
N GLY A 222 0.24 4.06 9.95
CA GLY A 222 1.01 4.96 9.10
C GLY A 222 2.24 5.52 9.80
N GLY A 223 3.05 6.30 9.07
CA GLY A 223 4.23 7.00 9.62
C GLY A 223 5.32 6.07 10.15
N LEU A 224 5.44 4.87 9.59
CA LEU A 224 6.53 3.92 9.79
C LEU A 224 7.23 3.66 8.45
N ALA A 225 8.41 2.99 8.48
CA ALA A 225 9.30 2.83 7.32
C ALA A 225 9.75 4.17 6.69
N VAL A 226 9.91 5.19 7.54
CA VAL A 226 10.34 6.56 7.16
C VAL A 226 11.72 6.92 7.73
N GLY A 227 12.51 5.92 8.12
CA GLY A 227 13.90 6.08 8.58
C GLY A 227 14.22 5.46 9.93
N GLU A 228 13.24 4.95 10.66
CA GLU A 228 13.44 4.22 11.91
C GLU A 228 14.03 2.81 11.64
N PRO A 229 14.74 2.21 12.62
CA PRO A 229 15.11 0.80 12.58
C PRO A 229 13.89 -0.11 12.47
N ALA A 230 14.04 -1.26 11.80
CA ALA A 230 12.95 -2.22 11.63
C ALA A 230 12.39 -2.73 12.98
N GLU A 231 13.24 -2.85 13.98
CA GLU A 231 12.87 -3.27 15.34
C GLU A 231 11.87 -2.29 15.97
N ASP A 232 12.05 -0.99 15.76
CA ASP A 232 11.10 0.04 16.25
C ASP A 232 9.74 -0.11 15.54
N MET A 233 9.73 -0.31 14.23
CA MET A 233 8.51 -0.60 13.49
C MET A 233 7.79 -1.85 14.05
N TYR A 234 8.51 -2.94 14.28
CA TYR A 234 7.94 -4.18 14.82
C TYR A 234 7.41 -4.01 16.25
N ARG A 235 8.10 -3.25 17.08
CA ARG A 235 7.68 -2.89 18.44
C ARG A 235 6.37 -2.11 18.42
N ILE A 236 6.27 -1.10 17.57
CA ILE A 236 5.06 -0.28 17.42
C ILE A 236 3.87 -1.13 16.93
N ILE A 237 4.04 -1.98 15.91
CA ILE A 237 2.98 -2.86 15.45
C ILE A 237 2.47 -3.74 16.61
N SER A 238 3.40 -4.32 17.38
CA SER A 238 3.04 -5.17 18.54
C SER A 238 2.35 -4.37 19.65
N ALA A 239 2.71 -3.10 19.85
CA ALA A 239 2.09 -2.24 20.86
C ALA A 239 0.64 -1.87 20.51
N VAL A 240 0.33 -1.62 19.22
CA VAL A 240 -1.01 -1.20 18.79
C VAL A 240 -1.94 -2.37 18.46
N GLU A 241 -1.40 -3.54 18.12
CA GLU A 241 -2.16 -4.72 17.69
C GLU A 241 -3.31 -5.09 18.65
N PRO A 242 -3.13 -5.12 19.98
CA PRO A 242 -4.20 -5.48 20.91
C PRO A 242 -5.41 -4.52 20.90
N TYR A 243 -5.22 -3.30 20.40
CA TYR A 243 -6.24 -2.25 20.36
C TYR A 243 -6.89 -2.10 18.98
N MET A 244 -6.38 -2.81 17.97
CA MET A 244 -6.98 -2.83 16.65
C MET A 244 -8.19 -3.75 16.63
N PRO A 245 -9.38 -3.29 16.16
CA PRO A 245 -10.58 -4.12 16.07
C PRO A 245 -10.32 -5.46 15.36
N ALA A 246 -10.84 -6.54 15.95
CA ALA A 246 -10.59 -7.89 15.45
C ALA A 246 -11.37 -8.22 14.17
N ASP A 247 -12.51 -7.58 14.00
CA ASP A 247 -13.45 -7.74 12.89
C ASP A 247 -13.22 -6.74 11.73
N LYS A 248 -12.11 -6.02 11.77
CA LYS A 248 -11.72 -5.06 10.72
C LYS A 248 -10.38 -5.45 10.08
N PRO A 249 -10.16 -5.14 8.79
CA PRO A 249 -8.87 -5.31 8.16
C PRO A 249 -7.83 -4.33 8.72
N ARG A 250 -6.57 -4.77 8.79
CA ARG A 250 -5.43 -4.06 9.35
C ARG A 250 -4.36 -3.84 8.29
N TYR A 251 -4.00 -2.61 8.04
CA TYR A 251 -3.10 -2.22 6.96
C TYR A 251 -1.83 -1.57 7.49
N LEU A 252 -0.66 -2.07 7.10
CA LEU A 252 0.65 -1.44 7.36
C LEU A 252 1.11 -0.70 6.11
N MET A 253 1.14 0.63 6.17
CA MET A 253 1.37 1.49 5.02
C MET A 253 2.85 1.55 4.62
N GLY A 254 3.12 1.46 3.32
CA GLY A 254 4.45 1.67 2.74
C GLY A 254 5.48 0.57 2.98
N VAL A 255 5.07 -0.57 3.54
CA VAL A 255 5.96 -1.68 3.93
C VAL A 255 5.76 -2.89 3.02
N GLY A 256 6.78 -3.52 2.55
CA GLY A 256 8.20 -3.27 2.60
C GLY A 256 8.96 -4.43 1.97
N THR A 257 10.08 -4.85 2.55
CA THR A 257 10.80 -6.05 2.09
C THR A 257 10.00 -7.32 2.37
N PRO A 258 10.28 -8.45 1.69
CA PRO A 258 9.67 -9.73 2.01
C PRO A 258 9.76 -10.11 3.49
N GLY A 259 10.91 -9.86 4.13
CA GLY A 259 11.11 -10.09 5.57
C GLY A 259 10.21 -9.19 6.42
N ASN A 260 10.10 -7.89 6.10
CA ASN A 260 9.19 -6.98 6.80
C ASN A 260 7.72 -7.42 6.69
N ILE A 261 7.31 -7.95 5.53
CA ILE A 261 5.96 -8.49 5.33
C ILE A 261 5.73 -9.69 6.25
N LEU A 262 6.65 -10.65 6.29
CA LEU A 262 6.55 -11.82 7.17
C LEU A 262 6.47 -11.43 8.65
N GLU A 263 7.27 -10.44 9.07
CA GLU A 263 7.23 -9.88 10.43
C GLU A 263 5.92 -9.14 10.71
N GLY A 264 5.40 -8.37 9.75
CA GLY A 264 4.12 -7.68 9.87
C GLY A 264 2.94 -8.66 9.97
N VAL A 265 2.90 -9.68 9.11
CA VAL A 265 1.88 -10.75 9.18
C VAL A 265 1.91 -11.46 10.52
N SER A 266 3.10 -11.80 11.04
CA SER A 266 3.23 -12.47 12.34
C SER A 266 2.69 -11.63 13.51
N ARG A 267 2.55 -10.31 13.32
CA ARG A 267 1.99 -9.35 14.28
C ARG A 267 0.55 -8.93 13.96
N GLY A 268 -0.13 -9.62 13.06
CA GLY A 268 -1.55 -9.44 12.82
C GLY A 268 -1.92 -8.41 11.75
N VAL A 269 -1.00 -8.06 10.86
CA VAL A 269 -1.27 -7.19 9.71
C VAL A 269 -1.85 -7.99 8.55
N ASP A 270 -2.88 -7.46 7.89
CA ASP A 270 -3.63 -8.10 6.80
C ASP A 270 -3.26 -7.56 5.41
N LEU A 271 -2.95 -6.25 5.31
CA LEU A 271 -2.72 -5.55 4.04
C LEU A 271 -1.40 -4.80 4.06
N PHE A 272 -0.72 -4.79 2.92
CA PHE A 272 0.57 -4.14 2.70
C PHE A 272 0.60 -3.47 1.34
N ASP A 273 1.40 -2.41 1.23
CA ASP A 273 1.80 -1.82 -0.05
C ASP A 273 3.26 -1.37 0.01
N CYS A 274 3.91 -1.32 -1.10
CA CYS A 274 5.20 -0.64 -1.24
C CYS A 274 5.52 -0.38 -2.72
N VAL A 275 6.11 0.78 -3.02
CA VAL A 275 6.62 1.06 -4.36
C VAL A 275 7.93 0.32 -4.68
N MET A 276 8.59 -0.23 -3.65
CA MET A 276 9.91 -0.83 -3.76
C MET A 276 9.98 -1.98 -4.79
N PRO A 277 9.04 -2.93 -4.87
CA PRO A 277 9.12 -4.01 -5.86
C PRO A 277 9.24 -3.50 -7.29
N SER A 278 8.37 -2.58 -7.70
CA SER A 278 8.41 -1.99 -9.04
C SER A 278 9.57 -1.03 -9.23
N ARG A 279 9.94 -0.25 -8.20
CA ARG A 279 11.10 0.66 -8.24
C ARG A 279 12.41 -0.12 -8.38
N ASN A 280 12.63 -1.13 -7.55
CA ASN A 280 13.83 -1.96 -7.59
C ASN A 280 13.97 -2.71 -8.93
N ALA A 281 12.86 -3.26 -9.45
CA ALA A 281 12.84 -3.93 -10.75
C ALA A 281 13.33 -3.03 -11.88
N ARG A 282 12.89 -1.77 -11.92
CA ARG A 282 13.33 -0.79 -12.94
C ARG A 282 14.83 -0.48 -12.87
N HIS A 283 15.47 -0.78 -11.74
CA HIS A 283 16.91 -0.67 -11.54
C HIS A 283 17.64 -2.02 -11.58
N GLY A 284 16.96 -3.08 -12.05
CA GLY A 284 17.55 -4.40 -12.24
C GLY A 284 17.71 -5.24 -10.96
N HIS A 285 17.13 -4.80 -9.83
CA HIS A 285 17.11 -5.59 -8.58
C HIS A 285 15.84 -6.43 -8.53
N LEU A 286 16.01 -7.75 -8.58
CA LEU A 286 14.91 -8.70 -8.71
C LEU A 286 14.90 -9.67 -7.53
N PHE A 287 13.70 -9.95 -7.03
CA PHE A 287 13.47 -10.88 -5.92
C PHE A 287 13.40 -12.32 -6.41
N THR A 288 14.05 -13.21 -5.70
CA THR A 288 14.01 -14.66 -5.96
C THR A 288 13.79 -15.43 -4.66
N LYS A 289 13.44 -16.70 -4.73
CA LYS A 289 13.33 -17.58 -3.55
C LYS A 289 14.67 -17.80 -2.82
N ASP A 290 15.76 -17.41 -3.42
CA ASP A 290 17.10 -17.51 -2.82
C ASP A 290 17.73 -16.13 -2.54
N GLY A 291 16.90 -15.08 -2.47
CA GLY A 291 17.33 -13.70 -2.18
C GLY A 291 17.25 -12.77 -3.39
N ILE A 292 17.90 -11.62 -3.30
CA ILE A 292 17.83 -10.55 -4.30
C ILE A 292 19.01 -10.63 -5.26
N ILE A 293 18.74 -10.60 -6.55
CA ILE A 293 19.77 -10.52 -7.59
C ILE A 293 19.76 -9.13 -8.25
N ASN A 294 20.96 -8.67 -8.67
CA ASN A 294 21.10 -7.48 -9.51
C ASN A 294 21.50 -7.87 -10.92
N LEU A 295 20.54 -7.84 -11.85
CA LEU A 295 20.78 -8.23 -13.26
C LEU A 295 21.76 -7.30 -14.00
N ASN A 296 22.09 -6.13 -13.46
CA ASN A 296 23.13 -5.28 -14.05
C ASN A 296 24.53 -5.87 -13.96
N ASN A 297 24.75 -6.84 -13.06
CA ASN A 297 26.04 -7.50 -12.89
C ASN A 297 26.48 -8.25 -14.15
N ALA A 298 27.76 -8.16 -14.48
CA ALA A 298 28.33 -8.76 -15.70
C ALA A 298 28.17 -10.29 -15.76
N LYS A 299 28.17 -10.96 -14.60
CA LYS A 299 27.98 -12.42 -14.50
C LYS A 299 26.72 -12.94 -15.18
N TYR A 300 25.69 -12.11 -15.33
CA TYR A 300 24.44 -12.49 -15.97
C TYR A 300 24.39 -12.24 -17.48
N ALA A 301 25.46 -11.72 -18.10
CA ALA A 301 25.46 -11.38 -19.51
C ALA A 301 25.24 -12.58 -20.45
N ARG A 302 25.69 -13.77 -20.03
CA ARG A 302 25.54 -15.03 -20.77
C ARG A 302 24.74 -16.09 -19.99
N ASP A 303 23.91 -15.62 -19.01
CA ASP A 303 23.12 -16.52 -18.18
C ASP A 303 21.79 -16.82 -18.90
N ASP A 304 21.61 -18.05 -19.33
CA ASP A 304 20.42 -18.55 -20.02
C ASP A 304 19.30 -18.98 -19.08
N LYS A 305 19.54 -18.96 -17.76
CA LYS A 305 18.55 -19.32 -16.75
C LYS A 305 17.46 -18.24 -16.59
N PRO A 306 16.26 -18.60 -16.15
CA PRO A 306 15.24 -17.63 -15.76
C PRO A 306 15.70 -16.78 -14.57
N ILE A 307 15.01 -15.66 -14.31
CA ILE A 307 15.27 -14.80 -13.14
C ILE A 307 15.31 -15.65 -11.86
N ASP A 308 14.29 -16.47 -11.65
CA ASP A 308 14.23 -17.44 -10.55
C ASP A 308 13.79 -18.79 -11.11
N PRO A 309 14.65 -19.84 -11.02
CA PRO A 309 14.30 -21.20 -11.46
C PRO A 309 13.12 -21.84 -10.69
N LYS A 310 12.78 -21.29 -9.51
CA LYS A 310 11.66 -21.75 -8.67
C LYS A 310 10.38 -20.97 -8.91
N CYS A 311 10.40 -20.00 -9.85
CA CYS A 311 9.28 -19.12 -10.14
C CYS A 311 8.60 -19.51 -11.46
N ASP A 312 7.29 -19.60 -11.45
CA ASP A 312 6.48 -19.95 -12.61
C ASP A 312 5.77 -18.74 -13.25
N CYS A 313 6.19 -17.50 -12.95
CA CYS A 313 5.63 -16.31 -13.55
C CYS A 313 5.79 -16.30 -15.09
N PRO A 314 4.97 -15.54 -15.81
CA PRO A 314 5.04 -15.46 -17.28
C PRO A 314 6.44 -15.09 -17.80
N VAL A 315 7.22 -14.35 -17.01
CA VAL A 315 8.58 -13.93 -17.39
C VAL A 315 9.57 -15.08 -17.24
N CYS A 316 9.60 -15.75 -16.07
CA CYS A 316 10.53 -16.85 -15.80
C CYS A 316 10.29 -18.06 -16.70
N ARG A 317 9.06 -18.28 -17.16
CA ARG A 317 8.73 -19.37 -18.10
C ARG A 317 9.28 -19.15 -19.51
N ARG A 318 9.68 -17.93 -19.89
CA ARG A 318 9.97 -17.58 -21.29
C ARG A 318 11.32 -16.90 -21.51
N TYR A 319 11.84 -16.15 -20.54
CA TYR A 319 12.97 -15.25 -20.76
C TYR A 319 14.14 -15.55 -19.82
N SER A 320 15.34 -15.45 -20.37
CA SER A 320 16.58 -15.65 -19.62
C SER A 320 17.05 -14.36 -18.93
N ARG A 321 17.87 -14.52 -17.89
CA ARG A 321 18.56 -13.40 -17.22
C ARG A 321 19.41 -12.59 -18.20
N GLY A 322 20.13 -13.26 -19.11
CA GLY A 322 20.96 -12.61 -20.12
C GLY A 322 20.15 -11.71 -21.04
N TYR A 323 18.98 -12.17 -21.52
CA TYR A 323 18.11 -11.37 -22.37
C TYR A 323 17.53 -10.17 -21.65
N ILE A 324 16.96 -10.36 -20.45
CA ILE A 324 16.38 -9.24 -19.67
C ILE A 324 17.48 -8.23 -19.30
N ARG A 325 18.67 -8.70 -18.92
CA ARG A 325 19.82 -7.83 -18.69
C ARG A 325 20.18 -7.00 -19.92
N HIS A 326 20.21 -7.63 -21.09
CA HIS A 326 20.46 -6.91 -22.36
C HIS A 326 19.44 -5.78 -22.55
N LEU A 327 18.15 -6.06 -22.40
CA LEU A 327 17.09 -5.08 -22.55
C LEU A 327 17.22 -3.91 -21.54
N LEU A 328 17.52 -4.21 -20.27
CA LEU A 328 17.74 -3.19 -19.24
C LEU A 328 18.95 -2.30 -19.56
N LYS A 329 20.05 -2.89 -20.07
CA LYS A 329 21.25 -2.15 -20.47
C LYS A 329 21.06 -1.32 -21.74
N ALA A 330 20.24 -1.79 -22.67
CA ALA A 330 19.88 -1.09 -23.88
C ALA A 330 18.82 0.01 -23.64
N GLY A 331 18.23 0.07 -22.44
CA GLY A 331 17.15 1.02 -22.14
C GLY A 331 15.81 0.69 -22.79
N GLU A 332 15.64 -0.57 -23.22
CA GLU A 332 14.39 -1.03 -23.83
C GLU A 332 13.26 -1.13 -22.81
N MET A 333 12.08 -0.57 -23.13
CA MET A 333 10.92 -0.57 -22.26
C MET A 333 10.47 -1.98 -21.89
N LEU A 334 10.64 -2.95 -22.80
CA LEU A 334 10.31 -4.36 -22.52
C LEU A 334 11.12 -4.91 -21.35
N GLY A 335 12.40 -4.54 -21.20
CA GLY A 335 13.22 -4.97 -20.07
C GLY A 335 12.67 -4.53 -18.75
N MET A 336 12.23 -3.28 -18.66
CA MET A 336 11.58 -2.72 -17.47
C MET A 336 10.26 -3.44 -17.19
N ARG A 337 9.40 -3.65 -18.21
CA ARG A 337 8.12 -4.33 -18.07
C ARG A 337 8.29 -5.75 -17.52
N LEU A 338 9.20 -6.53 -18.10
CA LEU A 338 9.46 -7.90 -17.67
C LEU A 338 9.98 -7.95 -16.22
N ALA A 339 10.92 -7.09 -15.88
CA ALA A 339 11.46 -6.99 -14.52
C ALA A 339 10.39 -6.64 -13.49
N VAL A 340 9.53 -5.64 -13.78
CA VAL A 340 8.44 -5.22 -12.89
C VAL A 340 7.38 -6.32 -12.76
N MET A 341 6.99 -6.96 -13.87
CA MET A 341 6.04 -8.08 -13.85
C MET A 341 6.52 -9.21 -12.95
N HIS A 342 7.80 -9.60 -13.06
CA HIS A 342 8.37 -10.63 -12.21
C HIS A 342 8.33 -10.25 -10.73
N ASN A 343 8.78 -9.04 -10.36
CA ASN A 343 8.80 -8.63 -8.96
C ASN A 343 7.41 -8.52 -8.35
N LEU A 344 6.42 -8.01 -9.09
CA LEU A 344 5.04 -7.94 -8.58
C LEU A 344 4.41 -9.33 -8.48
N TYR A 345 4.68 -10.23 -9.44
CA TYR A 345 4.29 -11.63 -9.31
C TYR A 345 4.90 -12.26 -8.05
N PHE A 346 6.20 -12.04 -7.82
CA PHE A 346 6.88 -12.55 -6.63
C PHE A 346 6.17 -12.14 -5.34
N TYR A 347 5.79 -10.85 -5.20
CA TYR A 347 5.09 -10.35 -4.01
C TYR A 347 3.67 -10.92 -3.88
N ASN A 348 2.91 -10.98 -4.96
CA ASN A 348 1.57 -11.55 -4.95
C ASN A 348 1.60 -13.05 -4.60
N ASN A 349 2.58 -13.78 -5.14
CA ASN A 349 2.79 -15.19 -4.84
C ASN A 349 3.29 -15.43 -3.41
N LEU A 350 4.18 -14.57 -2.89
CA LEU A 350 4.58 -14.60 -1.47
C LEU A 350 3.36 -14.54 -0.56
N MET A 351 2.43 -13.62 -0.85
CA MET A 351 1.19 -13.52 -0.06
C MET A 351 0.30 -14.76 -0.21
N ALA A 352 0.26 -15.38 -1.38
CA ALA A 352 -0.47 -16.64 -1.58
C ALA A 352 0.14 -17.78 -0.76
N GLU A 353 1.46 -17.91 -0.74
CA GLU A 353 2.16 -18.90 0.07
C GLU A 353 1.98 -18.66 1.58
N ILE A 354 2.01 -17.40 2.03
CA ILE A 354 1.71 -17.03 3.41
C ILE A 354 0.29 -17.48 3.79
N ARG A 355 -0.71 -17.21 2.95
CA ARG A 355 -2.09 -17.66 3.20
C ARG A 355 -2.18 -19.19 3.27
N GLN A 356 -1.52 -19.89 2.35
CA GLN A 356 -1.47 -21.35 2.36
C GLN A 356 -0.79 -21.89 3.63
N ALA A 357 0.30 -21.29 4.07
CA ALA A 357 0.98 -21.65 5.31
C ALA A 357 0.08 -21.44 6.53
N LEU A 358 -0.67 -20.34 6.58
CA LEU A 358 -1.67 -20.08 7.63
C LEU A 358 -2.81 -21.11 7.59
N ASP A 359 -3.34 -21.41 6.38
CA ASP A 359 -4.39 -22.41 6.22
C ASP A 359 -3.94 -23.81 6.68
N ASN A 360 -2.65 -24.12 6.51
CA ASN A 360 -2.05 -25.40 6.95
C ASN A 360 -1.58 -25.40 8.42
N GLY A 361 -1.48 -24.23 9.09
CA GLY A 361 -0.91 -24.11 10.44
C GLY A 361 0.62 -24.27 10.47
N SER A 362 1.31 -23.84 9.43
CA SER A 362 2.76 -23.95 9.26
C SER A 362 3.43 -22.58 9.01
N PHE A 363 2.74 -21.49 9.32
CA PHE A 363 3.26 -20.14 9.06
C PHE A 363 4.52 -19.82 9.87
N ALA A 364 4.59 -20.25 11.12
CA ALA A 364 5.80 -20.04 11.95
C ALA A 364 7.04 -20.70 11.32
N GLN A 365 6.89 -21.91 10.77
CA GLN A 365 7.98 -22.60 10.04
C GLN A 365 8.32 -21.86 8.75
N TYR A 366 7.33 -21.47 7.97
CA TYR A 366 7.52 -20.69 6.74
C TYR A 366 8.29 -19.39 7.00
N LYS A 367 7.85 -18.63 8.02
CA LYS A 367 8.55 -17.41 8.45
C LYS A 367 10.00 -17.67 8.83
N SER A 368 10.25 -18.70 9.64
CA SER A 368 11.61 -19.05 10.08
C SER A 368 12.54 -19.36 8.90
N GLU A 369 12.02 -20.02 7.86
CA GLU A 369 12.80 -20.36 6.66
C GLU A 369 13.09 -19.15 5.78
N TYR A 370 12.12 -18.26 5.58
CA TYR A 370 12.17 -17.26 4.51
C TYR A 370 12.43 -15.83 4.98
N CYS A 371 12.19 -15.48 6.25
CA CYS A 371 12.20 -14.10 6.72
C CYS A 371 13.54 -13.37 6.46
N VAL A 372 14.67 -14.04 6.73
CA VAL A 372 16.01 -13.48 6.48
C VAL A 372 16.44 -13.75 5.05
N LYS A 373 16.16 -14.96 4.56
CA LYS A 373 16.64 -15.45 3.27
C LYS A 373 16.20 -14.58 2.10
N LEU A 374 14.94 -14.16 2.08
CA LEU A 374 14.37 -13.39 0.96
C LEU A 374 14.93 -11.97 0.86
N ASP A 375 15.47 -11.41 1.94
CA ASP A 375 16.07 -10.07 1.98
C ASP A 375 17.60 -10.10 1.75
N THR A 376 18.21 -11.28 1.65
CA THR A 376 19.66 -11.45 1.40
C THR A 376 20.01 -10.99 -0.02
N ARG A 377 21.19 -10.34 -0.18
CA ARG A 377 21.72 -9.85 -1.46
C ARG A 377 22.91 -10.67 -1.94
#